data_91cc94d1308e40bf0e6df0d27fb2f7c9
#
_entry.id   91cc94d1308e40bf0e6df0d27fb2f7c9
#
_cell.length_a   1.000
_cell.length_b   1.000
_cell.length_c   1.000
_cell.angle_alpha   90.00
_cell.angle_beta   90.00
_cell.angle_gamma   90.00
#
_symmetry.space_group_name_H-M   'P 1'
#
loop_
_entity.id
_entity.type
_entity.pdbx_description
1 polymer ?
#
loop_
_entity_poly.entity_id
_entity_poly.type
_entity_poly.pdbx_seq_one_letter_code
_entity_poly.pdbx_strand_id
1 'polypeptide(L)'
;MSTAADTQHAETFIVDADAVSPLERRQHERINIYLRARWEGMLGRHEGTLSDISAGGCFILSESPTALRELIRLEIELHTGEWVTAWGEVTNQFAGVGFGVRYTEFEGVREGSFVLSLEQTKSVKAGVEALKNVDAVFLDAEGAVCAPQVGRPDYKARLLLALPTVNRTLLDLPECRKKTAFRLSVQTYADVHRVWGALAAGTAANPKEWLEAYKLLKNKYEAPTDITEAMRRGDAAPVLVFLRQKARIYLTFVS
;
A
#
# COMPACT_ATOMS: atom_id res chain seq x y z
N MET A 1 -61.85 -30.21 -45.16
CA MET A 1 -60.72 -30.62 -44.33
C MET A 1 -59.68 -29.49 -44.43
N SER A 2 -59.73 -28.63 -43.42
CA SER A 2 -58.93 -27.41 -43.39
C SER A 2 -57.85 -27.58 -42.32
N THR A 3 -56.61 -27.47 -42.62
CA THR A 3 -55.47 -27.45 -41.72
C THR A 3 -55.04 -26.00 -41.47
N ALA A 4 -55.28 -25.56 -40.25
CA ALA A 4 -54.81 -24.26 -39.79
C ALA A 4 -53.28 -24.30 -39.58
N ALA A 5 -52.57 -23.34 -40.13
CA ALA A 5 -51.14 -23.09 -39.87
C ALA A 5 -51.01 -22.17 -38.67
N ASP A 6 -50.31 -22.67 -37.68
CA ASP A 6 -49.96 -21.98 -36.45
C ASP A 6 -48.77 -21.04 -36.70
N THR A 7 -49.01 -19.73 -36.61
CA THR A 7 -47.95 -18.71 -36.80
C THR A 7 -47.41 -18.35 -35.42
N GLN A 8 -46.24 -18.90 -35.10
CA GLN A 8 -45.48 -18.48 -33.91
C GLN A 8 -44.92 -17.09 -34.13
N HIS A 9 -45.39 -16.14 -33.34
CA HIS A 9 -44.76 -14.83 -33.18
C HIS A 9 -43.48 -15.00 -32.39
N ALA A 10 -42.32 -14.81 -33.07
CA ALA A 10 -41.04 -14.64 -32.40
C ALA A 10 -41.01 -13.23 -31.81
N GLU A 11 -41.16 -13.12 -30.48
CA GLU A 11 -40.83 -11.89 -29.76
C GLU A 11 -39.34 -11.65 -29.81
N THR A 12 -38.94 -10.65 -30.58
CA THR A 12 -37.57 -10.15 -30.61
C THR A 12 -37.33 -9.35 -29.33
N PHE A 13 -36.65 -9.94 -28.37
CA PHE A 13 -36.11 -9.18 -27.23
C PHE A 13 -35.09 -8.19 -27.74
N ILE A 14 -35.46 -6.92 -27.82
CA ILE A 14 -34.54 -5.81 -27.99
C ILE A 14 -33.82 -5.68 -26.65
N VAL A 15 -32.58 -6.18 -26.59
CA VAL A 15 -31.69 -5.90 -25.46
C VAL A 15 -31.28 -4.43 -25.62
N ASP A 16 -31.78 -3.59 -24.72
CA ASP A 16 -31.35 -2.20 -24.59
C ASP A 16 -29.83 -2.19 -24.39
N ALA A 17 -29.06 -1.80 -25.40
CA ALA A 17 -27.61 -1.74 -25.41
C ALA A 17 -27.05 -0.58 -24.57
N ASP A 18 -27.93 0.18 -23.89
CA ASP A 18 -27.54 1.35 -23.08
C ASP A 18 -27.53 1.12 -21.57
N ALA A 19 -27.51 -0.13 -21.11
CA ALA A 19 -27.22 -0.42 -19.71
C ALA A 19 -25.72 -0.29 -19.45
N VAL A 20 -25.24 0.97 -19.42
CA VAL A 20 -23.90 1.31 -18.93
C VAL A 20 -23.71 0.69 -17.55
N SER A 21 -22.73 -0.22 -17.43
CA SER A 21 -22.36 -0.87 -16.18
C SER A 21 -22.23 0.16 -15.07
N PRO A 22 -22.67 -0.12 -13.82
CA PRO A 22 -22.50 0.79 -12.67
C PRO A 22 -21.05 1.26 -12.47
N LEU A 23 -20.06 0.52 -12.98
CA LEU A 23 -18.65 0.85 -12.96
C LEU A 23 -18.27 1.97 -13.95
N GLU A 24 -18.98 2.14 -15.07
CA GLU A 24 -18.71 3.19 -16.07
C GLU A 24 -19.30 4.56 -15.73
N ARG A 25 -20.14 4.68 -14.70
CA ARG A 25 -20.69 5.97 -14.25
C ARG A 25 -19.68 6.83 -13.48
N ARG A 26 -18.50 6.28 -13.13
CA ARG A 26 -17.48 6.97 -12.35
C ARG A 26 -16.53 7.73 -13.26
N GLN A 27 -16.51 9.05 -13.15
CA GLN A 27 -15.59 9.93 -13.89
C GLN A 27 -14.13 9.82 -13.43
N HIS A 28 -13.88 9.32 -12.21
CA HIS A 28 -12.55 9.25 -11.61
C HIS A 28 -12.32 7.88 -10.96
N GLU A 29 -11.14 7.33 -11.18
CA GLU A 29 -10.67 6.13 -10.51
C GLU A 29 -10.53 6.38 -9.00
N ARG A 30 -10.96 5.42 -8.18
CA ARG A 30 -10.82 5.48 -6.72
C ARG A 30 -9.66 4.63 -6.25
N ILE A 31 -8.93 5.17 -5.28
CA ILE A 31 -7.83 4.50 -4.61
C ILE A 31 -8.33 4.09 -3.23
N ASN A 32 -8.34 2.78 -2.93
CA ASN A 32 -8.58 2.31 -1.58
C ASN A 32 -7.36 2.63 -0.73
N ILE A 33 -7.55 3.43 0.32
CA ILE A 33 -6.49 3.91 1.19
C ILE A 33 -7.06 4.25 2.55
N TYR A 34 -6.21 4.15 3.59
CA TYR A 34 -6.59 4.55 4.94
C TYR A 34 -5.78 5.78 5.33
N LEU A 35 -6.42 6.97 5.24
CA LEU A 35 -5.85 8.25 5.62
C LEU A 35 -6.64 8.83 6.79
N ARG A 36 -5.96 9.61 7.63
CA ARG A 36 -6.67 10.39 8.65
C ARG A 36 -7.44 11.52 7.99
N ALA A 37 -8.66 11.73 8.43
CA ALA A 37 -9.52 12.82 7.97
C ALA A 37 -10.15 13.52 9.17
N ARG A 38 -10.34 14.83 9.05
CA ARG A 38 -11.08 15.66 9.98
C ARG A 38 -12.07 16.48 9.17
N TRP A 39 -13.23 16.71 9.71
CA TRP A 39 -14.18 17.61 9.06
C TRP A 39 -14.92 18.45 10.08
N GLU A 40 -15.35 19.59 9.62
CA GLU A 40 -16.22 20.51 10.33
C GLU A 40 -17.52 20.66 9.56
N GLY A 41 -18.62 20.37 10.21
CA GLY A 41 -19.98 20.47 9.69
C GLY A 41 -20.90 21.14 10.68
N MET A 42 -22.20 21.05 10.45
CA MET A 42 -23.21 21.71 11.30
C MET A 42 -23.17 21.22 12.77
N LEU A 43 -22.76 19.99 13.00
CA LEU A 43 -22.68 19.39 14.34
C LEU A 43 -21.31 19.55 15.00
N GLY A 44 -20.42 20.34 14.43
CA GLY A 44 -19.09 20.62 14.96
C GLY A 44 -17.96 19.87 14.24
N ARG A 45 -16.85 19.71 14.94
CA ARG A 45 -15.61 19.11 14.41
C ARG A 45 -15.54 17.63 14.78
N HIS A 46 -15.22 16.80 13.79
CA HIS A 46 -15.15 15.35 13.91
C HIS A 46 -13.86 14.82 13.27
N GLU A 47 -13.49 13.59 13.64
CA GLU A 47 -12.36 12.84 13.05
C GLU A 47 -12.84 11.47 12.57
N GLY A 48 -12.18 10.93 11.55
CA GLY A 48 -12.44 9.61 11.02
C GLY A 48 -11.33 9.13 10.10
N THR A 49 -11.60 8.03 9.41
CA THR A 49 -10.67 7.41 8.48
C THR A 49 -11.25 7.45 7.07
N LEU A 50 -10.53 8.06 6.16
CA LEU A 50 -10.84 8.04 4.75
C LEU A 50 -10.45 6.65 4.20
N SER A 51 -11.40 5.92 3.62
CA SER A 51 -11.18 4.55 3.13
C SER A 51 -10.94 4.45 1.64
N ASP A 52 -11.50 5.39 0.87
CA ASP A 52 -11.22 5.55 -0.55
C ASP A 52 -11.22 7.02 -0.96
N ILE A 53 -10.43 7.34 -1.98
CA ILE A 53 -10.25 8.70 -2.48
C ILE A 53 -10.11 8.71 -4.01
N SER A 54 -10.57 9.79 -4.63
CA SER A 54 -10.39 10.09 -6.06
C SER A 54 -10.23 11.58 -6.26
N ALA A 55 -10.01 12.04 -7.49
CA ALA A 55 -10.00 13.48 -7.81
C ALA A 55 -11.36 14.15 -7.54
N GLY A 56 -12.48 13.43 -7.61
CA GLY A 56 -13.82 14.00 -7.44
C GLY A 56 -14.43 13.86 -6.05
N GLY A 57 -13.82 13.08 -5.14
CA GLY A 57 -14.39 12.85 -3.81
C GLY A 57 -13.76 11.70 -3.04
N CYS A 58 -14.30 11.43 -1.85
CA CYS A 58 -13.82 10.38 -0.97
C CYS A 58 -14.95 9.71 -0.20
N PHE A 59 -14.63 8.59 0.48
CA PHE A 59 -15.49 7.97 1.46
C PHE A 59 -14.80 7.98 2.84
N ILE A 60 -15.52 8.42 3.85
CA ILE A 60 -15.04 8.55 5.23
C ILE A 60 -15.76 7.53 6.11
N LEU A 61 -14.98 6.65 6.76
CA LEU A 61 -15.45 5.76 7.81
C LEU A 61 -15.59 6.54 9.10
N SER A 62 -16.80 6.64 9.63
CA SER A 62 -17.10 7.32 10.88
C SER A 62 -18.49 6.95 11.37
N GLU A 63 -18.63 6.88 12.69
CA GLU A 63 -19.93 6.77 13.37
C GLU A 63 -20.56 8.16 13.65
N SER A 64 -19.81 9.23 13.43
CA SER A 64 -20.29 10.60 13.66
C SER A 64 -21.42 10.96 12.69
N PRO A 65 -22.52 11.55 13.18
CA PRO A 65 -23.63 11.92 12.34
C PRO A 65 -23.24 13.05 11.37
N THR A 66 -23.67 12.93 10.13
CA THR A 66 -23.63 13.99 9.11
C THR A 66 -25.01 14.07 8.46
N ALA A 67 -25.33 15.15 7.76
CA ALA A 67 -26.57 15.26 7.00
C ALA A 67 -26.31 15.09 5.50
N LEU A 68 -27.25 14.46 4.79
CA LEU A 68 -27.20 14.37 3.34
C LEU A 68 -27.27 15.79 2.75
N ARG A 69 -26.42 16.09 1.77
CA ARG A 69 -26.24 17.43 1.17
C ARG A 69 -25.63 18.47 2.11
N GLU A 70 -25.16 18.07 3.27
CA GLU A 70 -24.39 18.95 4.13
C GLU A 70 -23.09 19.35 3.44
N LEU A 71 -22.75 20.65 3.50
CA LEU A 71 -21.45 21.16 3.08
C LEU A 71 -20.51 21.10 4.28
N ILE A 72 -19.42 20.38 4.14
CA ILE A 72 -18.41 20.20 5.18
C ILE A 72 -17.06 20.73 4.72
N ARG A 73 -16.28 21.25 5.68
CA ARG A 73 -14.88 21.57 5.49
C ARG A 73 -14.06 20.35 5.91
N LEU A 74 -13.39 19.72 4.96
CA LEU A 74 -12.66 18.48 5.11
C LEU A 74 -11.15 18.73 5.09
N GLU A 75 -10.42 18.18 6.06
CA GLU A 75 -8.97 18.14 6.10
C GLU A 75 -8.51 16.68 5.96
N ILE A 76 -7.61 16.41 5.02
CA ILE A 76 -7.08 15.08 4.71
C ILE A 76 -5.57 15.07 4.92
N GLU A 77 -5.05 14.15 5.75
CA GLU A 77 -3.62 13.96 5.94
C GLU A 77 -3.07 13.06 4.83
N LEU A 78 -2.24 13.64 3.96
CA LEU A 78 -1.60 12.92 2.87
C LEU A 78 -0.44 12.04 3.38
N HIS A 79 0.02 11.10 2.56
CA HIS A 79 1.19 10.28 2.87
C HIS A 79 2.48 11.08 3.07
N THR A 80 2.57 12.29 2.55
CA THR A 80 3.67 13.21 2.81
C THR A 80 3.68 13.76 4.24
N GLY A 81 2.57 13.62 4.97
CA GLY A 81 2.33 14.26 6.27
C GLY A 81 1.75 15.66 6.15
N GLU A 82 1.49 16.14 4.94
CA GLU A 82 0.81 17.41 4.68
C GLU A 82 -0.70 17.23 4.80
N TRP A 83 -1.38 18.27 5.27
CA TRP A 83 -2.83 18.33 5.34
C TRP A 83 -3.37 19.14 4.16
N VAL A 84 -4.31 18.57 3.44
CA VAL A 84 -5.04 19.23 2.37
C VAL A 84 -6.43 19.55 2.87
N THR A 85 -6.86 20.79 2.65
CA THR A 85 -8.21 21.24 2.99
C THR A 85 -9.06 21.32 1.73
N ALA A 86 -10.25 20.75 1.79
CA ALA A 86 -11.25 20.80 0.74
C ALA A 86 -12.63 21.09 1.32
N TRP A 87 -13.47 21.78 0.57
CA TRP A 87 -14.91 21.80 0.80
C TRP A 87 -15.57 20.68 0.02
N GLY A 88 -16.58 20.05 0.61
CA GLY A 88 -17.29 18.98 -0.06
C GLY A 88 -18.72 18.80 0.44
N GLU A 89 -19.56 18.31 -0.44
CA GLU A 89 -20.95 17.97 -0.17
C GLU A 89 -21.08 16.49 0.19
N VAL A 90 -21.78 16.16 1.27
CA VAL A 90 -22.15 14.80 1.64
C VAL A 90 -23.16 14.24 0.64
N THR A 91 -22.76 13.24 -0.15
CA THR A 91 -23.56 12.70 -1.26
C THR A 91 -24.34 11.44 -0.89
N ASN A 92 -23.86 10.68 0.06
CA ASN A 92 -24.49 9.45 0.54
C ASN A 92 -24.05 9.15 1.97
N GLN A 93 -24.88 8.41 2.69
CA GLN A 93 -24.64 7.99 4.07
C GLN A 93 -24.98 6.53 4.25
N PHE A 94 -24.18 5.86 5.08
CA PHE A 94 -24.41 4.49 5.51
C PHE A 94 -24.31 4.47 7.04
N ALA A 95 -25.45 4.28 7.70
CA ALA A 95 -25.55 4.32 9.16
C ALA A 95 -24.57 3.33 9.81
N GLY A 96 -23.78 3.81 10.79
CA GLY A 96 -22.79 3.00 11.49
C GLY A 96 -21.55 2.63 10.66
N VAL A 97 -21.42 3.13 9.42
CA VAL A 97 -20.28 2.83 8.54
C VAL A 97 -19.55 4.10 8.15
N GLY A 98 -20.27 5.09 7.58
CA GLY A 98 -19.65 6.31 7.10
C GLY A 98 -20.44 7.02 6.02
N PHE A 99 -19.78 7.93 5.32
CA PHE A 99 -20.41 8.77 4.32
C PHE A 99 -19.49 9.13 3.17
N GLY A 100 -20.08 9.37 1.99
CA GLY A 100 -19.38 9.83 0.80
C GLY A 100 -19.41 11.33 0.67
N VAL A 101 -18.29 11.91 0.27
CA VAL A 101 -18.10 13.34 0.04
C VAL A 101 -17.72 13.59 -1.41
N ARG A 102 -18.38 14.51 -2.09
CA ARG A 102 -17.97 15.06 -3.38
C ARG A 102 -17.30 16.40 -3.15
N TYR A 103 -16.07 16.58 -3.61
CA TYR A 103 -15.36 17.84 -3.49
C TYR A 103 -16.04 18.93 -4.31
N THR A 104 -16.10 20.12 -3.75
CA THR A 104 -16.61 21.33 -4.42
C THR A 104 -15.50 22.36 -4.63
N GLU A 105 -14.55 22.48 -3.70
CA GLU A 105 -13.45 23.42 -3.76
C GLU A 105 -12.27 22.95 -2.90
N PHE A 106 -11.03 23.34 -3.26
CA PHE A 106 -9.82 23.11 -2.47
C PHE A 106 -9.28 24.43 -1.94
N GLU A 107 -8.98 24.51 -0.63
CA GLU A 107 -8.37 25.68 -0.01
C GLU A 107 -6.83 25.62 -0.16
N GLY A 108 -6.25 26.67 -0.75
CA GLY A 108 -4.79 26.86 -0.78
C GLY A 108 -4.00 25.87 -1.63
N VAL A 109 -4.65 24.87 -2.23
CA VAL A 109 -4.03 23.84 -3.08
C VAL A 109 -4.66 23.90 -4.46
N ARG A 110 -3.83 23.94 -5.50
CA ARG A 110 -4.34 23.78 -6.86
C ARG A 110 -4.79 22.34 -7.07
N GLU A 111 -5.90 22.13 -7.75
CA GLU A 111 -6.42 20.80 -8.10
C GLU A 111 -5.33 19.89 -8.69
N GLY A 112 -4.45 20.42 -9.54
CA GLY A 112 -3.32 19.67 -10.09
C GLY A 112 -2.31 19.18 -9.05
N SER A 113 -2.09 19.93 -7.96
CA SER A 113 -1.20 19.49 -6.86
C SER A 113 -1.85 18.38 -6.04
N PHE A 114 -3.17 18.41 -5.87
CA PHE A 114 -3.93 17.35 -5.21
C PHE A 114 -3.90 16.05 -6.04
N VAL A 115 -4.13 16.15 -7.36
CA VAL A 115 -4.03 15.00 -8.27
C VAL A 115 -2.63 14.39 -8.24
N LEU A 116 -1.56 15.20 -8.24
CA LEU A 116 -0.19 14.70 -8.10
C LEU A 116 0.02 13.96 -6.78
N SER A 117 -0.54 14.45 -5.68
CA SER A 117 -0.46 13.79 -4.37
C SER A 117 -1.21 12.46 -4.35
N LEU A 118 -2.30 12.33 -5.11
CA LEU A 118 -3.01 11.04 -5.28
C LEU A 118 -2.16 10.03 -6.06
N GLU A 119 -1.47 10.45 -7.12
CA GLU A 119 -0.57 9.58 -7.88
C GLU A 119 0.62 9.11 -7.03
N GLN A 120 1.19 9.98 -6.21
CA GLN A 120 2.20 9.62 -5.22
C GLN A 120 1.68 8.58 -4.23
N THR A 121 0.46 8.74 -3.76
CA THR A 121 -0.23 7.82 -2.87
C THR A 121 -0.42 6.43 -3.50
N LYS A 122 -0.84 6.36 -4.77
CA LYS A 122 -0.92 5.10 -5.53
C LYS A 122 0.44 4.43 -5.63
N SER A 123 1.47 5.20 -5.97
CA SER A 123 2.83 4.72 -6.11
C SER A 123 3.37 4.14 -4.81
N VAL A 124 3.14 4.81 -3.67
CA VAL A 124 3.51 4.32 -2.33
C VAL A 124 2.83 2.99 -2.02
N LYS A 125 1.52 2.91 -2.22
CA LYS A 125 0.76 1.69 -2.00
C LYS A 125 1.31 0.53 -2.83
N ALA A 126 1.55 0.75 -4.12
CA ALA A 126 2.10 -0.26 -5.01
C ALA A 126 3.51 -0.71 -4.56
N GLY A 127 4.37 0.23 -4.15
CA GLY A 127 5.71 -0.07 -3.64
C GLY A 127 5.69 -0.87 -2.34
N VAL A 128 4.80 -0.53 -1.41
CA VAL A 128 4.60 -1.27 -0.16
C VAL A 128 4.11 -2.69 -0.42
N GLU A 129 3.13 -2.87 -1.31
CA GLU A 129 2.63 -4.21 -1.68
C GLU A 129 3.71 -5.05 -2.38
N ALA A 130 4.53 -4.44 -3.24
CA ALA A 130 5.66 -5.13 -3.85
C ALA A 130 6.66 -5.65 -2.79
N LEU A 131 6.96 -4.86 -1.75
CA LEU A 131 7.82 -5.29 -0.64
C LEU A 131 7.15 -6.33 0.26
N LYS A 132 5.84 -6.27 0.48
CA LYS A 132 5.10 -7.31 1.21
C LYS A 132 5.19 -8.66 0.50
N ASN A 133 5.17 -8.69 -0.82
CA ASN A 133 5.37 -9.92 -1.59
C ASN A 133 6.78 -10.50 -1.42
N VAL A 134 7.81 -9.66 -1.25
CA VAL A 134 9.16 -10.11 -0.88
C VAL A 134 9.19 -10.64 0.55
N ASP A 135 8.52 -9.95 1.48
CA ASP A 135 8.43 -10.31 2.91
C ASP A 135 7.68 -11.63 3.15
N ALA A 136 6.73 -11.97 2.29
CA ALA A 136 5.88 -13.15 2.45
C ALA A 136 6.65 -14.47 2.52
N VAL A 137 7.89 -14.53 2.07
CA VAL A 137 8.75 -15.73 2.20
C VAL A 137 9.12 -16.06 3.65
N PHE A 138 8.94 -15.11 4.57
CA PHE A 138 9.21 -15.25 6.00
C PHE A 138 7.94 -15.52 6.83
N LEU A 139 6.85 -15.84 6.18
CA LEU A 139 5.57 -16.16 6.83
C LEU A 139 5.23 -17.63 6.55
N ASP A 140 4.75 -18.32 7.58
CA ASP A 140 4.13 -19.64 7.41
C ASP A 140 2.69 -19.54 6.90
N ALA A 141 2.00 -20.67 6.80
CA ALA A 141 0.62 -20.74 6.32
C ALA A 141 -0.37 -19.99 7.22
N GLU A 142 -0.07 -19.86 8.49
CA GLU A 142 -0.84 -19.13 9.50
C GLU A 142 -0.47 -17.64 9.58
N GLY A 143 0.56 -17.21 8.82
CA GLY A 143 1.06 -15.83 8.82
C GLY A 143 2.03 -15.51 9.96
N ALA A 144 2.49 -16.51 10.71
CA ALA A 144 3.51 -16.32 11.74
C ALA A 144 4.92 -16.17 11.12
N VAL A 145 5.78 -15.40 11.80
CA VAL A 145 7.13 -15.14 11.33
C VAL A 145 7.99 -16.40 11.52
N CYS A 146 8.63 -16.84 10.45
CA CYS A 146 9.48 -18.03 10.44
C CYS A 146 10.75 -17.81 9.61
N ALA A 147 11.62 -18.81 9.57
CA ALA A 147 12.70 -18.87 8.59
C ALA A 147 12.14 -18.85 7.16
N PRO A 148 12.93 -18.39 6.16
CA PRO A 148 12.45 -18.34 4.79
C PRO A 148 11.93 -19.71 4.31
N GLN A 149 10.71 -19.73 3.79
CA GLN A 149 10.05 -20.94 3.27
C GLN A 149 10.44 -21.26 1.82
N VAL A 150 11.30 -20.45 1.24
CA VAL A 150 11.80 -20.59 -0.15
C VAL A 150 13.31 -20.58 -0.18
N GLY A 151 13.90 -21.04 -1.28
CA GLY A 151 15.34 -20.95 -1.51
C GLY A 151 15.78 -19.50 -1.81
N ARG A 152 17.08 -19.24 -1.63
CA ARG A 152 17.70 -17.95 -1.95
C ARG A 152 17.46 -17.49 -3.40
N PRO A 153 17.47 -18.36 -4.43
CA PRO A 153 17.16 -17.96 -5.80
C PRO A 153 15.75 -17.40 -5.95
N ASP A 154 14.75 -18.02 -5.31
CA ASP A 154 13.35 -17.57 -5.36
C ASP A 154 13.17 -16.24 -4.63
N TYR A 155 13.83 -16.07 -3.49
CA TYR A 155 13.87 -14.76 -2.80
C TYR A 155 14.45 -13.67 -3.71
N LYS A 156 15.58 -13.96 -4.38
CA LYS A 156 16.20 -13.05 -5.35
C LYS A 156 15.24 -12.71 -6.48
N ALA A 157 14.54 -13.68 -7.03
CA ALA A 157 13.57 -13.47 -8.11
C ALA A 157 12.43 -12.54 -7.66
N ARG A 158 11.85 -12.75 -6.46
CA ARG A 158 10.82 -11.86 -5.90
C ARG A 158 11.33 -10.44 -5.69
N LEU A 159 12.56 -10.29 -5.17
CA LEU A 159 13.19 -8.98 -4.99
C LEU A 159 13.37 -8.27 -6.34
N LEU A 160 13.87 -8.97 -7.37
CA LEU A 160 14.03 -8.41 -8.71
C LEU A 160 12.70 -8.00 -9.35
N LEU A 161 11.63 -8.77 -9.13
CA LEU A 161 10.29 -8.43 -9.61
C LEU A 161 9.71 -7.19 -8.90
N ALA A 162 10.06 -6.96 -7.64
CA ALA A 162 9.62 -5.79 -6.89
C ALA A 162 10.36 -4.49 -7.29
N LEU A 163 11.62 -4.58 -7.75
CA LEU A 163 12.50 -3.43 -7.98
C LEU A 163 11.91 -2.36 -8.93
N PRO A 164 11.27 -2.68 -10.08
CA PRO A 164 10.72 -1.65 -10.97
C PRO A 164 9.67 -0.79 -10.26
N THR A 165 8.74 -1.42 -9.53
CA THR A 165 7.69 -0.72 -8.77
C THR A 165 8.29 0.10 -7.62
N VAL A 166 9.23 -0.48 -6.89
CA VAL A 166 9.93 0.18 -5.78
C VAL A 166 10.72 1.40 -6.26
N ASN A 167 11.47 1.27 -7.36
CA ASN A 167 12.23 2.39 -7.93
C ASN A 167 11.29 3.51 -8.41
N ARG A 168 10.15 3.16 -9.03
CA ARG A 168 9.13 4.13 -9.40
C ARG A 168 8.63 4.89 -8.17
N THR A 169 8.27 4.18 -7.11
CA THR A 169 7.84 4.79 -5.84
C THR A 169 8.89 5.76 -5.27
N LEU A 170 10.18 5.38 -5.30
CA LEU A 170 11.27 6.24 -4.84
C LEU A 170 11.45 7.50 -5.71
N LEU A 171 11.15 7.43 -7.00
CA LEU A 171 11.19 8.59 -7.89
C LEU A 171 9.98 9.52 -7.64
N ASP A 172 8.80 8.95 -7.45
CA ASP A 172 7.56 9.70 -7.30
C ASP A 172 7.43 10.41 -5.93
N LEU A 173 8.07 9.87 -4.89
CA LEU A 173 8.05 10.47 -3.56
C LEU A 173 9.00 11.68 -3.45
N PRO A 174 8.54 12.81 -2.86
CA PRO A 174 9.42 13.91 -2.49
C PRO A 174 10.42 13.49 -1.40
N GLU A 175 11.49 14.26 -1.20
CA GLU A 175 12.44 14.01 -0.12
C GLU A 175 11.77 14.28 1.23
N CYS A 176 11.43 13.21 1.96
CA CYS A 176 10.74 13.24 3.24
C CYS A 176 11.10 12.02 4.09
N ARG A 177 10.65 12.00 5.35
CA ARG A 177 10.90 10.87 6.27
C ARG A 177 10.39 9.54 5.71
N LYS A 178 9.22 9.53 5.06
CA LYS A 178 8.63 8.33 4.45
C LYS A 178 9.48 7.78 3.31
N LYS A 179 10.01 8.64 2.42
CA LYS A 179 10.94 8.23 1.36
C LYS A 179 12.22 7.62 1.94
N THR A 180 12.77 8.24 2.98
CA THR A 180 13.95 7.72 3.67
C THR A 180 13.68 6.35 4.29
N ALA A 181 12.55 6.19 4.99
CA ALA A 181 12.15 4.92 5.59
C ALA A 181 11.91 3.84 4.52
N PHE A 182 11.24 4.18 3.41
CA PHE A 182 11.02 3.27 2.29
C PHE A 182 12.35 2.82 1.67
N ARG A 183 13.28 3.75 1.42
CA ARG A 183 14.64 3.45 0.92
C ARG A 183 15.40 2.52 1.86
N LEU A 184 15.35 2.75 3.17
CA LEU A 184 15.98 1.90 4.16
C LEU A 184 15.37 0.50 4.19
N SER A 185 14.05 0.37 4.10
CA SER A 185 13.37 -0.93 3.99
C SER A 185 13.87 -1.72 2.77
N VAL A 186 13.89 -1.09 1.60
CA VAL A 186 14.36 -1.70 0.34
C VAL A 186 15.81 -2.17 0.46
N GLN A 187 16.69 -1.30 0.97
CA GLN A 187 18.10 -1.62 1.17
C GLN A 187 18.26 -2.81 2.12
N THR A 188 17.43 -2.88 3.17
CA THR A 188 17.49 -3.97 4.13
C THR A 188 17.05 -5.30 3.51
N TYR A 189 16.01 -5.32 2.67
CA TYR A 189 15.65 -6.54 1.92
C TYR A 189 16.76 -6.97 0.92
N ALA A 190 17.45 -6.02 0.31
CA ALA A 190 18.63 -6.33 -0.51
C ALA A 190 19.79 -6.91 0.33
N ASP A 191 20.01 -6.37 1.53
CA ASP A 191 21.02 -6.86 2.46
C ASP A 191 20.68 -8.28 2.99
N VAL A 192 19.41 -8.64 3.15
CA VAL A 192 18.98 -10.03 3.43
C VAL A 192 19.55 -10.97 2.37
N HIS A 193 19.38 -10.66 1.09
CA HIS A 193 19.91 -11.49 0.00
C HIS A 193 21.44 -11.61 0.04
N ARG A 194 22.13 -10.49 0.35
CA ARG A 194 23.59 -10.44 0.44
C ARG A 194 24.11 -11.29 1.60
N VAL A 195 23.54 -11.09 2.80
CA VAL A 195 23.92 -11.84 4.00
C VAL A 195 23.60 -13.33 3.85
N TRP A 196 22.46 -13.66 3.27
CA TRP A 196 22.11 -15.04 2.95
C TRP A 196 23.12 -15.70 2.02
N GLY A 197 23.62 -14.94 1.00
CA GLY A 197 24.68 -15.42 0.11
C GLY A 197 25.97 -15.76 0.83
N ALA A 198 26.40 -14.86 1.72
CA ALA A 198 27.60 -15.06 2.52
C ALA A 198 27.49 -16.26 3.47
N LEU A 199 26.32 -16.46 4.10
CA LEU A 199 26.03 -17.61 4.95
C LEU A 199 26.02 -18.92 4.16
N ALA A 200 25.39 -18.95 2.99
CA ALA A 200 25.31 -20.15 2.14
C ALA A 200 26.67 -20.55 1.57
N ALA A 201 27.54 -19.59 1.24
CA ALA A 201 28.90 -19.85 0.77
C ALA A 201 29.84 -20.30 1.91
N GLY A 202 29.60 -19.81 3.13
CA GLY A 202 30.44 -20.04 4.29
C GLY A 202 31.76 -19.29 4.26
N THR A 203 32.47 -19.28 5.40
CA THR A 203 33.74 -18.56 5.57
C THR A 203 34.87 -19.11 4.69
N ALA A 204 34.88 -20.40 4.43
CA ALA A 204 35.94 -21.03 3.66
C ALA A 204 35.86 -20.71 2.16
N ALA A 205 34.65 -20.63 1.60
CA ALA A 205 34.48 -20.40 0.16
C ALA A 205 34.63 -18.92 -0.22
N ASN A 206 34.18 -17.98 0.60
CA ASN A 206 34.31 -16.55 0.33
C ASN A 206 34.51 -15.72 1.62
N PRO A 207 35.75 -15.73 2.17
CA PRO A 207 36.04 -15.03 3.43
C PRO A 207 35.75 -13.52 3.39
N LYS A 208 35.98 -12.89 2.24
CA LYS A 208 35.76 -11.43 2.06
C LYS A 208 34.28 -11.07 2.14
N GLU A 209 33.43 -11.74 1.39
CA GLU A 209 31.98 -11.49 1.44
C GLU A 209 31.40 -11.81 2.80
N TRP A 210 31.87 -12.88 3.43
CA TRP A 210 31.46 -13.22 4.78
C TRP A 210 31.80 -12.14 5.79
N LEU A 211 33.04 -11.63 5.75
CA LEU A 211 33.50 -10.55 6.63
C LEU A 211 32.71 -9.25 6.40
N GLU A 212 32.40 -8.91 5.15
CA GLU A 212 31.58 -7.75 4.81
C GLU A 212 30.14 -7.89 5.34
N ALA A 213 29.54 -9.08 5.18
CA ALA A 213 28.22 -9.36 5.70
C ALA A 213 28.18 -9.32 7.26
N TYR A 214 29.23 -9.83 7.92
CA TYR A 214 29.38 -9.76 9.37
C TYR A 214 29.51 -8.29 9.85
N LYS A 215 30.35 -7.47 9.19
CA LYS A 215 30.48 -6.04 9.49
C LYS A 215 29.17 -5.30 9.25
N LEU A 216 28.42 -5.64 8.21
CA LEU A 216 27.12 -5.06 7.91
C LEU A 216 26.16 -5.30 9.08
N LEU A 217 26.04 -6.54 9.57
CA LEU A 217 25.21 -6.89 10.73
C LEU A 217 25.62 -6.10 11.98
N LYS A 218 26.91 -6.07 12.29
CA LYS A 218 27.44 -5.46 13.50
C LYS A 218 27.33 -3.92 13.47
N ASN A 219 27.73 -3.29 12.37
CA ASN A 219 27.92 -1.84 12.33
C ASN A 219 26.70 -1.07 11.79
N LYS A 220 25.97 -1.64 10.80
CA LYS A 220 24.78 -1.00 10.23
C LYS A 220 23.52 -1.32 11.02
N TYR A 221 23.37 -2.59 11.44
CA TYR A 221 22.15 -3.06 12.09
C TYR A 221 22.28 -3.20 13.59
N GLU A 222 23.48 -3.01 14.14
CA GLU A 222 23.75 -3.16 15.59
C GLU A 222 23.19 -4.48 16.12
N ALA A 223 23.47 -5.57 15.37
CA ALA A 223 22.92 -6.87 15.66
C ALA A 223 23.35 -7.35 17.06
N PRO A 224 22.44 -7.90 17.86
CA PRO A 224 22.74 -8.47 19.16
C PRO A 224 23.76 -9.62 19.08
N THR A 225 24.36 -9.96 20.23
CA THR A 225 25.43 -10.95 20.28
C THR A 225 24.97 -12.32 19.80
N ASP A 226 23.76 -12.76 20.15
CA ASP A 226 23.17 -14.03 19.72
C ASP A 226 23.03 -14.12 18.18
N ILE A 227 22.67 -13.03 17.52
CA ILE A 227 22.57 -12.96 16.05
C ILE A 227 23.95 -13.02 15.40
N THR A 228 24.95 -12.29 15.96
CA THR A 228 26.31 -12.33 15.42
C THR A 228 26.99 -13.68 15.66
N GLU A 229 26.66 -14.36 16.76
CA GLU A 229 27.09 -15.74 17.03
C GLU A 229 26.39 -16.77 16.13
N ALA A 230 25.07 -16.58 15.85
CA ALA A 230 24.36 -17.40 14.88
C ALA A 230 25.04 -17.30 13.51
N MET A 231 25.41 -16.11 13.06
CA MET A 231 26.16 -15.93 11.83
C MET A 231 27.51 -16.67 11.85
N ARG A 232 28.26 -16.63 12.96
CA ARG A 232 29.54 -17.35 13.09
C ARG A 232 29.37 -18.86 13.00
N ARG A 233 28.27 -19.41 13.52
CA ARG A 233 27.93 -20.82 13.42
C ARG A 233 27.38 -21.24 12.06
N GLY A 234 27.12 -20.27 11.16
CA GLY A 234 26.47 -20.54 9.87
C GLY A 234 24.95 -20.77 9.98
N ASP A 235 24.33 -20.40 11.11
CA ASP A 235 22.89 -20.51 11.31
C ASP A 235 22.18 -19.33 10.65
N ALA A 236 21.61 -19.57 9.49
CA ALA A 236 20.99 -18.53 8.68
C ALA A 236 19.64 -18.05 9.22
N ALA A 237 18.83 -18.92 9.81
CA ALA A 237 17.45 -18.63 10.17
C ALA A 237 17.31 -17.40 11.11
N PRO A 238 17.96 -17.35 12.29
CA PRO A 238 17.82 -16.20 13.19
C PRO A 238 18.38 -14.90 12.58
N VAL A 239 19.46 -15.00 11.79
CA VAL A 239 20.07 -13.83 11.14
C VAL A 239 19.13 -13.21 10.11
N LEU A 240 18.51 -14.03 9.26
CA LEU A 240 17.61 -13.56 8.20
C LEU A 240 16.30 -13.01 8.78
N VAL A 241 15.75 -13.66 9.82
CA VAL A 241 14.57 -13.17 10.55
C VAL A 241 14.85 -11.82 11.22
N PHE A 242 16.02 -11.64 11.84
CA PHE A 242 16.44 -10.37 12.42
C PHE A 242 16.47 -9.25 11.36
N LEU A 243 17.10 -9.47 10.22
CA LEU A 243 17.15 -8.49 9.13
C LEU A 243 15.75 -8.17 8.57
N ARG A 244 14.92 -9.19 8.42
CA ARG A 244 13.51 -9.01 8.02
C ARG A 244 12.78 -8.11 9.00
N GLN A 245 12.94 -8.30 10.31
CA GLN A 245 12.32 -7.44 11.33
C GLN A 245 12.77 -5.97 11.18
N LYS A 246 14.06 -5.73 10.93
CA LYS A 246 14.57 -4.37 10.66
C LYS A 246 13.93 -3.75 9.41
N ALA A 247 13.79 -4.50 8.31
CA ALA A 247 13.12 -4.03 7.10
C ALA A 247 11.64 -3.66 7.37
N ARG A 248 10.94 -4.48 8.14
CA ARG A 248 9.54 -4.25 8.52
C ARG A 248 9.35 -3.02 9.38
N ILE A 249 10.25 -2.77 10.35
CA ILE A 249 10.23 -1.54 11.17
C ILE A 249 10.26 -0.31 10.25
N TYR A 250 11.16 -0.26 9.27
CA TYR A 250 11.20 0.86 8.32
C TYR A 250 9.91 0.96 7.50
N LEU A 251 9.35 -0.18 7.08
CA LEU A 251 8.14 -0.20 6.25
C LEU A 251 6.90 0.31 7.00
N THR A 252 6.83 0.15 8.34
CA THR A 252 5.72 0.69 9.15
C THR A 252 5.66 2.22 9.18
N PHE A 253 6.76 2.91 8.90
CA PHE A 253 6.78 4.37 8.78
C PHE A 253 6.28 4.89 7.41
N VAL A 254 6.02 3.99 6.48
CA VAL A 254 5.58 4.32 5.11
C VAL A 254 4.09 4.11 4.93
N SER A 255 3.56 3.04 5.54
CA SER A 255 2.14 2.62 5.46
C SER A 255 1.20 3.45 6.30
#